data_d8d6948401095590295647e766bd65ba
#
_entry.id   d8d6948401095590295647e766bd65ba
#
_cell.length_a   1.000
_cell.length_b   1.000
_cell.length_c   1.000
_cell.angle_alpha   90.00
_cell.angle_beta   90.00
_cell.angle_gamma   90.00
#
_symmetry.space_group_name_H-M   'P 1'
#
loop_
_entity.id
_entity.type
_entity.pdbx_description
1 polymer ?
#
loop_
_entity_poly.entity_id
_entity_poly.type
_entity_poly.pdbx_seq_one_letter_code
_entity_poly.pdbx_strand_id
1 'polypeptide(L)'
;LIQEIAGNGLRVSSFDGSERRVAADRLILSDDPSILRDARTVLVTVKSADTGEIAELIARHASTDAAVVSLQNGVGNLSLLRDRLAGRKVLGGMVPFNVVALGDGRFHRSTSGDIVIAQDDAGTAARLSVPSLAIKASANIDGVQWGKLIVNLNNALNAWSNSPLRQQLAQRGWRARCRICCGCLMRCSACCSAAP
;
A
#
# COMPACT_ATOMS: atom_id res chain seq x y z
N LEU A 1 -10.99 1.67 -16.02
CA LEU A 1 -9.66 1.08 -15.86
C LEU A 1 -9.59 -0.32 -16.49
N ILE A 2 -10.47 -1.29 -16.15
CA ILE A 2 -10.48 -2.63 -16.76
C ILE A 2 -10.59 -2.53 -18.28
N GLN A 3 -11.55 -1.75 -18.80
CA GLN A 3 -11.74 -1.55 -20.25
C GLN A 3 -10.52 -0.91 -20.93
N GLU A 4 -9.88 0.08 -20.28
CA GLU A 4 -8.67 0.72 -20.81
C GLU A 4 -7.51 -0.26 -20.92
N ILE A 5 -7.30 -1.09 -19.87
CA ILE A 5 -6.24 -2.10 -19.87
C ILE A 5 -6.56 -3.23 -20.85
N ALA A 6 -7.83 -3.63 -20.97
CA ALA A 6 -8.26 -4.64 -21.94
C ALA A 6 -8.00 -4.20 -23.39
N GLY A 7 -8.16 -2.90 -23.70
CA GLY A 7 -7.90 -2.37 -25.03
C GLY A 7 -6.43 -2.10 -25.33
N ASN A 8 -5.66 -1.61 -24.34
CA ASN A 8 -4.33 -1.06 -24.57
C ASN A 8 -3.19 -1.88 -23.92
N GLY A 9 -3.52 -2.89 -23.10
CA GLY A 9 -2.57 -3.52 -22.19
C GLY A 9 -2.18 -2.62 -21.02
N LEU A 10 -1.24 -3.07 -20.22
CA LEU A 10 -0.69 -2.32 -19.09
C LEU A 10 0.72 -1.82 -19.43
N ARG A 11 0.95 -0.52 -19.25
CA ARG A 11 2.25 0.12 -19.44
C ARG A 11 2.68 0.82 -18.16
N VAL A 12 3.83 0.45 -17.64
CA VAL A 12 4.41 1.03 -16.43
C VAL A 12 5.77 1.63 -16.77
N SER A 13 5.90 2.93 -16.53
CA SER A 13 7.19 3.65 -16.60
C SER A 13 7.64 4.02 -15.18
N SER A 14 8.92 4.28 -15.00
CA SER A 14 9.52 4.60 -13.71
C SER A 14 10.44 5.82 -13.80
N PHE A 15 10.67 6.45 -12.64
CA PHE A 15 11.54 7.63 -12.47
C PHE A 15 12.98 7.43 -12.97
N ASP A 16 13.44 6.18 -13.07
CA ASP A 16 14.76 5.79 -13.60
C ASP A 16 14.81 5.62 -15.12
N GLY A 17 13.72 5.96 -15.80
CA GLY A 17 13.57 5.83 -17.25
C GLY A 17 13.21 4.42 -17.72
N SER A 18 13.12 3.45 -16.83
CA SER A 18 12.68 2.10 -17.20
C SER A 18 11.20 2.06 -17.58
N GLU A 19 10.87 1.20 -18.53
CA GLU A 19 9.50 0.96 -18.96
C GLU A 19 9.23 -0.54 -19.11
N ARG A 20 8.03 -0.95 -18.74
CA ARG A 20 7.53 -2.30 -18.92
C ARG A 20 6.14 -2.26 -19.52
N ARG A 21 5.89 -3.24 -20.41
CA ARG A 21 4.59 -3.43 -21.04
C ARG A 21 4.14 -4.85 -20.82
N VAL A 22 2.87 -4.98 -20.51
CA VAL A 22 2.18 -6.27 -20.40
C VAL A 22 1.00 -6.22 -21.36
N ALA A 23 0.96 -7.12 -22.34
CA ALA A 23 -0.15 -7.20 -23.27
C ALA A 23 -1.42 -7.65 -22.54
N ALA A 24 -2.58 -7.22 -23.02
CA ALA A 24 -3.87 -7.48 -22.36
C ALA A 24 -4.16 -8.99 -22.23
N ASP A 25 -3.77 -9.80 -23.21
CA ASP A 25 -3.92 -11.26 -23.23
C ASP A 25 -3.08 -12.01 -22.17
N ARG A 26 -2.12 -11.30 -21.56
CA ARG A 26 -1.30 -11.80 -20.43
C ARG A 26 -1.91 -11.44 -19.07
N LEU A 27 -3.04 -10.79 -19.05
CA LEU A 27 -3.74 -10.32 -17.84
C LEU A 27 -5.13 -10.95 -17.79
N ILE A 28 -5.52 -11.43 -16.63
CA ILE A 28 -6.93 -11.79 -16.37
C ILE A 28 -7.58 -10.55 -15.74
N LEU A 29 -8.46 -9.91 -16.50
CA LEU A 29 -9.14 -8.68 -16.10
C LEU A 29 -10.62 -9.02 -15.85
N SER A 30 -11.09 -8.82 -14.63
CA SER A 30 -12.47 -9.13 -14.25
C SER A 30 -12.93 -8.22 -13.12
N ASP A 31 -14.20 -7.89 -13.09
CA ASP A 31 -14.93 -7.32 -11.97
C ASP A 31 -15.69 -8.39 -11.17
N ASP A 32 -15.70 -9.64 -11.65
CA ASP A 32 -16.26 -10.78 -10.92
C ASP A 32 -15.28 -11.25 -9.83
N PRO A 33 -15.67 -11.19 -8.53
CA PRO A 33 -14.82 -11.61 -7.43
C PRO A 33 -14.52 -13.11 -7.42
N SER A 34 -15.23 -13.93 -8.17
CA SER A 34 -14.98 -15.38 -8.29
C SER A 34 -13.57 -15.71 -8.80
N ILE A 35 -12.92 -14.77 -9.50
CA ILE A 35 -11.51 -14.84 -9.95
C ILE A 35 -10.55 -15.08 -8.77
N LEU A 36 -10.91 -14.69 -7.56
CA LEU A 36 -10.08 -14.88 -6.36
C LEU A 36 -9.94 -16.33 -5.94
N ARG A 37 -10.76 -17.24 -6.47
CA ARG A 37 -10.78 -18.66 -6.06
C ARG A 37 -9.42 -19.35 -6.20
N ASP A 38 -8.73 -19.09 -7.29
CA ASP A 38 -7.46 -19.73 -7.62
C ASP A 38 -6.23 -18.89 -7.22
N ALA A 39 -6.48 -17.72 -6.59
CA ALA A 39 -5.42 -16.83 -6.17
C ALA A 39 -4.66 -17.40 -4.98
N ARG A 40 -3.33 -17.54 -5.11
CA ARG A 40 -2.43 -17.89 -4.00
C ARG A 40 -2.09 -16.70 -3.11
N THR A 41 -2.18 -15.51 -3.68
CA THR A 41 -1.94 -14.25 -2.97
C THR A 41 -2.91 -13.20 -3.48
N VAL A 42 -3.58 -12.52 -2.55
CA VAL A 42 -4.51 -11.41 -2.83
C VAL A 42 -3.87 -10.11 -2.34
N LEU A 43 -3.63 -9.17 -3.24
CA LEU A 43 -3.13 -7.84 -2.90
C LEU A 43 -4.31 -6.88 -2.72
N VAL A 44 -4.50 -6.37 -1.51
CA VAL A 44 -5.55 -5.40 -1.18
C VAL A 44 -4.99 -3.99 -1.35
N THR A 45 -5.50 -3.27 -2.36
CA THR A 45 -5.04 -1.93 -2.74
C THR A 45 -6.18 -0.90 -2.83
N VAL A 46 -7.37 -1.26 -2.38
CA VAL A 46 -8.54 -0.39 -2.36
C VAL A 46 -8.38 0.73 -1.31
N LYS A 47 -9.22 1.76 -1.37
CA LYS A 47 -9.25 2.81 -0.36
C LYS A 47 -9.75 2.26 0.98
N SER A 48 -9.36 2.91 2.08
CA SER A 48 -9.70 2.43 3.44
C SER A 48 -11.21 2.29 3.68
N ALA A 49 -12.03 3.12 3.05
CA ALA A 49 -13.49 3.04 3.16
C ALA A 49 -14.05 1.69 2.65
N ASP A 50 -13.39 1.08 1.68
CA ASP A 50 -13.86 -0.12 1.00
C ASP A 50 -13.30 -1.40 1.63
N THR A 51 -12.50 -1.28 2.71
CA THR A 51 -11.79 -2.42 3.33
C THR A 51 -12.75 -3.49 3.85
N GLY A 52 -13.87 -3.08 4.44
CA GLY A 52 -14.89 -4.02 4.96
C GLY A 52 -15.53 -4.85 3.86
N GLU A 53 -15.96 -4.21 2.78
CA GLU A 53 -16.57 -4.86 1.63
C GLU A 53 -15.61 -5.83 0.95
N ILE A 54 -14.36 -5.40 0.71
CA ILE A 54 -13.32 -6.26 0.12
C ILE A 54 -13.01 -7.45 1.02
N ALA A 55 -13.00 -7.28 2.34
CA ALA A 55 -12.81 -8.41 3.26
C ALA A 55 -13.91 -9.46 3.10
N GLU A 56 -15.17 -9.05 2.95
CA GLU A 56 -16.28 -9.96 2.72
C GLU A 56 -16.19 -10.69 1.38
N LEU A 57 -15.79 -9.99 0.31
CA LEU A 57 -15.56 -10.61 -0.99
C LEU A 57 -14.43 -11.65 -0.93
N ILE A 58 -13.31 -11.31 -0.28
CA ILE A 58 -12.19 -12.25 -0.07
C ILE A 58 -12.65 -13.46 0.77
N ALA A 59 -13.43 -13.25 1.83
CA ALA A 59 -13.93 -14.33 2.68
C ALA A 59 -14.79 -15.32 1.89
N ARG A 60 -15.61 -14.83 0.96
CA ARG A 60 -16.54 -15.65 0.17
C ARG A 60 -15.88 -16.34 -1.02
N HIS A 61 -14.91 -15.71 -1.66
CA HIS A 61 -14.44 -16.14 -2.99
C HIS A 61 -13.00 -16.65 -3.00
N ALA A 62 -12.11 -16.13 -2.13
CA ALA A 62 -10.72 -16.57 -2.13
C ALA A 62 -10.52 -17.88 -1.34
N SER A 63 -9.55 -18.70 -1.75
CA SER A 63 -9.12 -19.86 -0.98
C SER A 63 -8.70 -19.45 0.45
N THR A 64 -8.99 -20.32 1.43
CA THR A 64 -8.54 -20.14 2.82
C THR A 64 -7.02 -20.12 2.96
N ASP A 65 -6.31 -20.79 2.04
CA ASP A 65 -4.86 -20.87 2.03
C ASP A 65 -4.18 -19.67 1.34
N ALA A 66 -4.97 -18.80 0.70
CA ALA A 66 -4.45 -17.60 0.06
C ALA A 66 -3.89 -16.63 1.08
N ALA A 67 -2.68 -16.13 0.85
CA ALA A 67 -2.12 -15.04 1.63
C ALA A 67 -2.76 -13.70 1.20
N VAL A 68 -3.30 -12.95 2.15
CA VAL A 68 -3.87 -11.63 1.89
C VAL A 68 -2.86 -10.57 2.32
N VAL A 69 -2.44 -9.71 1.41
CA VAL A 69 -1.44 -8.65 1.67
C VAL A 69 -2.11 -7.29 1.50
N SER A 70 -2.26 -6.54 2.58
CA SER A 70 -2.75 -5.16 2.52
C SER A 70 -1.61 -4.21 2.17
N LEU A 71 -1.72 -3.55 1.02
CA LEU A 71 -0.82 -2.48 0.58
C LEU A 71 -1.47 -1.09 0.70
N GLN A 72 -2.53 -1.01 1.51
CA GLN A 72 -3.28 0.22 1.74
C GLN A 72 -2.48 1.22 2.59
N ASN A 73 -2.68 2.51 2.34
CA ASN A 73 -2.16 3.55 3.21
C ASN A 73 -2.96 3.62 4.54
N GLY A 74 -2.31 4.11 5.59
CA GLY A 74 -2.91 4.27 6.91
C GLY A 74 -2.73 3.07 7.82
N VAL A 75 -3.17 3.22 9.04
CA VAL A 75 -3.20 2.19 10.10
C VAL A 75 -4.66 1.82 10.36
N GLY A 76 -4.93 0.63 10.85
CA GLY A 76 -6.29 0.17 11.13
C GLY A 76 -6.91 -0.72 10.03
N ASN A 77 -6.56 -0.53 8.75
CA ASN A 77 -7.03 -1.43 7.68
C ASN A 77 -6.61 -2.88 7.93
N LEU A 78 -5.39 -3.08 8.44
CA LEU A 78 -4.85 -4.40 8.73
C LEU A 78 -5.64 -5.09 9.85
N SER A 79 -5.98 -4.38 10.93
CA SER A 79 -6.81 -4.92 12.01
C SER A 79 -8.18 -5.34 11.49
N LEU A 80 -8.85 -4.48 10.72
CA LEU A 80 -10.15 -4.78 10.13
C LEU A 80 -10.11 -6.02 9.22
N LEU A 81 -9.07 -6.15 8.39
CA LEU A 81 -8.89 -7.34 7.55
C LEU A 81 -8.67 -8.60 8.39
N ARG A 82 -7.85 -8.54 9.44
CA ARG A 82 -7.62 -9.68 10.34
C ARG A 82 -8.87 -10.12 11.07
N ASP A 83 -9.67 -9.16 11.56
CA ASP A 83 -10.93 -9.45 12.24
C ASP A 83 -11.95 -10.11 11.31
N ARG A 84 -12.08 -9.61 10.07
CA ARG A 84 -13.03 -10.14 9.08
C ARG A 84 -12.56 -11.42 8.40
N LEU A 85 -11.27 -11.67 8.37
CA LEU A 85 -10.65 -12.84 7.73
C LEU A 85 -10.00 -13.76 8.79
N ALA A 86 -10.65 -13.92 9.94
CA ALA A 86 -10.13 -14.76 11.02
C ALA A 86 -9.74 -16.16 10.52
N GLY A 87 -8.57 -16.64 10.95
CA GLY A 87 -8.02 -17.92 10.51
C GLY A 87 -7.27 -17.89 9.17
N ARG A 88 -7.25 -16.77 8.45
CA ARG A 88 -6.48 -16.60 7.21
C ARG A 88 -5.16 -15.87 7.46
N LYS A 89 -4.19 -16.08 6.58
CA LYS A 89 -2.93 -15.34 6.60
C LYS A 89 -3.13 -13.92 6.07
N VAL A 90 -3.12 -12.92 6.96
CA VAL A 90 -3.25 -11.50 6.61
C VAL A 90 -1.97 -10.76 6.99
N LEU A 91 -1.27 -10.24 5.97
CA LEU A 91 -0.01 -9.54 6.09
C LEU A 91 -0.21 -8.04 5.83
N GLY A 92 0.33 -7.21 6.70
CA GLY A 92 0.43 -5.77 6.45
C GLY A 92 1.55 -5.45 5.48
N GLY A 93 1.40 -4.35 4.76
CA GLY A 93 2.42 -3.85 3.84
C GLY A 93 2.47 -2.33 3.81
N MET A 94 3.53 -1.81 3.22
CA MET A 94 3.77 -0.38 3.02
C MET A 94 4.39 -0.15 1.65
N VAL A 95 3.79 0.74 0.87
CA VAL A 95 4.29 1.20 -0.43
C VAL A 95 4.91 2.58 -0.27
N PRO A 96 6.23 2.76 -0.47
CA PRO A 96 6.92 4.03 -0.21
C PRO A 96 6.83 5.04 -1.36
N PHE A 97 6.47 4.60 -2.55
CA PHE A 97 6.51 5.41 -3.77
C PHE A 97 5.11 5.88 -4.20
N ASN A 98 5.10 6.91 -5.04
CA ASN A 98 3.90 7.41 -5.68
C ASN A 98 3.78 6.87 -7.10
N VAL A 99 2.54 6.62 -7.52
CA VAL A 99 2.19 6.23 -8.88
C VAL A 99 1.15 7.19 -9.43
N VAL A 100 1.38 7.69 -10.64
CA VAL A 100 0.46 8.57 -11.37
C VAL A 100 -0.18 7.77 -12.50
N ALA A 101 -1.51 7.78 -12.56
CA ALA A 101 -2.23 7.26 -13.70
C ALA A 101 -2.19 8.29 -14.85
N LEU A 102 -1.74 7.87 -16.02
CA LEU A 102 -1.60 8.70 -17.22
C LEU A 102 -2.71 8.46 -18.25
N GLY A 103 -3.70 7.62 -17.90
CA GLY A 103 -4.77 7.18 -18.81
C GLY A 103 -4.32 6.03 -19.73
N ASP A 104 -5.27 5.43 -20.43
CA ASP A 104 -5.05 4.39 -21.45
C ASP A 104 -4.21 3.20 -20.95
N GLY A 105 -4.41 2.77 -19.71
CA GLY A 105 -3.65 1.67 -19.09
C GLY A 105 -2.18 2.03 -18.76
N ARG A 106 -1.83 3.33 -18.74
CA ARG A 106 -0.47 3.81 -18.47
C ARG A 106 -0.33 4.32 -17.04
N PHE A 107 0.75 3.90 -16.38
CA PHE A 107 1.09 4.32 -15.02
C PHE A 107 2.56 4.72 -14.94
N HIS A 108 2.84 5.75 -14.15
CA HIS A 108 4.20 6.24 -13.92
C HIS A 108 4.55 6.20 -12.44
N ARG A 109 5.58 5.42 -12.08
CA ARG A 109 6.18 5.42 -10.74
C ARG A 109 7.10 6.62 -10.61
N SER A 110 6.71 7.61 -9.80
CA SER A 110 7.38 8.90 -9.72
C SER A 110 8.55 8.95 -8.74
N THR A 111 8.63 8.00 -7.78
CA THR A 111 9.64 8.01 -6.72
C THR A 111 10.19 6.59 -6.47
N SER A 112 11.41 6.53 -5.90
CA SER A 112 12.06 5.28 -5.52
C SER A 112 11.49 4.68 -4.22
N GLY A 113 11.95 3.49 -3.88
CA GLY A 113 11.71 2.78 -2.64
C GLY A 113 11.21 1.36 -2.86
N ASP A 114 11.48 0.50 -1.89
CA ASP A 114 11.06 -0.90 -1.92
C ASP A 114 9.77 -1.08 -1.12
N ILE A 115 8.87 -1.92 -1.61
CA ILE A 115 7.70 -2.32 -0.83
C ILE A 115 8.19 -3.10 0.40
N VAL A 116 7.57 -2.85 1.55
CA VAL A 116 7.84 -3.62 2.77
C VAL A 116 6.56 -4.32 3.16
N ILE A 117 6.63 -5.63 3.43
CA ILE A 117 5.49 -6.41 3.96
C ILE A 117 5.89 -7.10 5.27
N ALA A 118 4.91 -7.52 6.04
CA ALA A 118 5.15 -8.32 7.23
C ALA A 118 5.92 -9.60 6.86
N GLN A 119 6.88 -9.96 7.70
CA GLN A 119 7.60 -11.23 7.58
C GLN A 119 6.64 -12.40 7.84
N ASP A 120 6.77 -13.47 7.04
CA ASP A 120 6.09 -14.73 7.26
C ASP A 120 7.00 -15.92 6.90
N ASP A 121 6.69 -17.10 7.46
CA ASP A 121 7.47 -18.33 7.24
C ASP A 121 7.36 -18.87 5.81
N ALA A 122 6.31 -18.44 5.08
CA ALA A 122 6.10 -18.86 3.68
C ALA A 122 6.94 -18.05 2.68
N GLY A 123 7.71 -17.06 3.12
CA GLY A 123 8.56 -16.24 2.27
C GLY A 123 7.79 -15.42 1.24
N THR A 124 6.60 -14.91 1.61
CA THR A 124 5.71 -14.17 0.70
C THR A 124 6.42 -12.98 0.06
N ALA A 125 7.27 -12.25 0.81
CA ALA A 125 8.07 -11.14 0.28
C ALA A 125 8.97 -11.57 -0.89
N ALA A 126 9.70 -12.67 -0.72
CA ALA A 126 10.61 -13.19 -1.75
C ALA A 126 9.85 -13.65 -3.01
N ARG A 127 8.70 -14.29 -2.84
CA ARG A 127 7.87 -14.75 -3.98
C ARG A 127 7.27 -13.63 -4.80
N LEU A 128 6.95 -12.50 -4.16
CA LEU A 128 6.36 -11.33 -4.82
C LEU A 128 7.44 -10.38 -5.37
N SER A 129 8.68 -10.51 -4.94
CA SER A 129 9.78 -9.64 -5.36
C SER A 129 10.17 -9.91 -6.81
N VAL A 130 10.38 -8.83 -7.57
CA VAL A 130 10.84 -8.88 -8.95
C VAL A 130 12.04 -7.94 -9.15
N PRO A 131 12.91 -8.16 -10.16
CA PRO A 131 14.14 -7.38 -10.34
C PRO A 131 13.95 -5.85 -10.36
N SER A 132 12.80 -5.39 -10.86
CA SER A 132 12.48 -3.95 -10.96
C SER A 132 11.70 -3.41 -9.74
N LEU A 133 11.25 -4.28 -8.84
CA LEU A 133 10.47 -3.93 -7.66
C LEU A 133 10.75 -4.92 -6.54
N ALA A 134 11.72 -4.58 -5.68
CA ALA A 134 12.03 -5.38 -4.52
C ALA A 134 10.93 -5.26 -3.44
N ILE A 135 10.62 -6.40 -2.83
CA ILE A 135 9.73 -6.46 -1.66
C ILE A 135 10.52 -7.01 -0.49
N LYS A 136 10.63 -6.22 0.58
CA LYS A 136 11.36 -6.56 1.80
C LYS A 136 10.43 -7.09 2.87
N ALA A 137 10.89 -8.09 3.61
CA ALA A 137 10.18 -8.58 4.79
C ALA A 137 10.58 -7.75 6.03
N SER A 138 9.62 -7.48 6.92
CA SER A 138 9.85 -6.79 8.18
C SER A 138 9.19 -7.54 9.33
N ALA A 139 9.94 -7.75 10.42
CA ALA A 139 9.40 -8.28 11.65
C ALA A 139 8.53 -7.26 12.42
N ASN A 140 8.65 -5.97 12.09
CA ASN A 140 7.88 -4.87 12.71
C ASN A 140 7.16 -4.04 11.64
N ILE A 141 6.15 -4.63 11.00
CA ILE A 141 5.38 -3.94 9.96
C ILE A 141 4.54 -2.79 10.54
N ASP A 142 4.07 -2.91 11.76
CA ASP A 142 3.28 -1.86 12.41
C ASP A 142 4.13 -0.59 12.59
N GLY A 143 5.37 -0.72 13.06
CA GLY A 143 6.31 0.41 13.13
C GLY A 143 6.59 1.04 11.77
N VAL A 144 6.68 0.23 10.70
CA VAL A 144 6.86 0.72 9.32
C VAL A 144 5.63 1.51 8.86
N GLN A 145 4.42 1.00 9.11
CA GLN A 145 3.16 1.67 8.73
C GLN A 145 2.97 2.97 9.51
N TRP A 146 3.23 2.98 10.81
CA TRP A 146 3.20 4.20 11.63
C TRP A 146 4.22 5.23 11.17
N GLY A 147 5.45 4.80 10.85
CA GLY A 147 6.47 5.69 10.29
C GLY A 147 6.02 6.33 8.98
N LYS A 148 5.39 5.55 8.09
CA LYS A 148 4.81 6.07 6.83
C LYS A 148 3.68 7.05 7.09
N LEU A 149 2.79 6.78 8.05
CA LEU A 149 1.71 7.69 8.42
C LEU A 149 2.25 9.04 8.89
N ILE A 150 3.27 9.04 9.76
CA ILE A 150 3.92 10.26 10.25
C ILE A 150 4.47 11.10 9.09
N VAL A 151 5.16 10.45 8.14
CA VAL A 151 5.65 11.14 6.94
C VAL A 151 4.49 11.70 6.09
N ASN A 152 3.40 10.95 5.94
CA ASN A 152 2.24 11.39 5.16
C ASN A 152 1.49 12.58 5.78
N LEU A 153 1.54 12.77 7.10
CA LEU A 153 0.97 13.97 7.74
C LEU A 153 1.61 15.27 7.26
N ASN A 154 2.86 15.20 6.81
CA ASN A 154 3.49 16.35 6.21
C ASN A 154 2.79 16.82 4.92
N ASN A 155 2.04 15.95 4.25
CA ASN A 155 1.25 16.32 3.08
C ASN A 155 0.15 17.33 3.44
N ALA A 156 -0.47 17.20 4.62
CA ALA A 156 -1.46 18.17 5.11
C ALA A 156 -0.81 19.54 5.39
N LEU A 157 0.39 19.54 5.98
CA LEU A 157 1.16 20.78 6.21
C LEU A 157 1.60 21.42 4.89
N ASN A 158 1.97 20.62 3.89
CA ASN A 158 2.30 21.12 2.55
C ASN A 158 1.08 21.78 1.89
N ALA A 159 -0.08 21.12 1.95
CA ALA A 159 -1.32 21.67 1.41
C ALA A 159 -1.68 23.00 2.10
N TRP A 160 -1.53 23.08 3.42
CA TRP A 160 -1.82 24.28 4.19
C TRP A 160 -0.81 25.41 3.95
N SER A 161 0.48 25.08 3.83
CA SER A 161 1.53 26.08 3.60
C SER A 161 1.57 26.62 2.18
N ASN A 162 0.92 25.94 1.23
CA ASN A 162 1.02 26.20 -0.20
C ASN A 162 2.47 26.37 -0.69
N SER A 163 3.40 25.63 -0.08
CA SER A 163 4.84 25.73 -0.34
C SER A 163 5.42 24.36 -0.67
N PRO A 164 6.37 24.25 -1.61
CA PRO A 164 7.09 23.01 -1.86
C PRO A 164 7.75 22.48 -0.59
N LEU A 165 7.75 21.17 -0.38
CA LEU A 165 8.29 20.50 0.81
C LEU A 165 9.71 20.99 1.17
N ARG A 166 10.57 21.15 0.15
CA ARG A 166 11.96 21.62 0.34
C ARG A 166 12.01 23.02 0.96
N GLN A 167 11.16 23.94 0.51
CA GLN A 167 11.06 25.31 1.06
C GLN A 167 10.47 25.29 2.47
N GLN A 168 9.44 24.47 2.69
CA GLN A 168 8.82 24.28 3.99
C GLN A 168 9.84 23.80 5.03
N LEU A 169 10.64 22.78 4.70
CA LEU A 169 11.67 22.25 5.59
C LEU A 169 12.84 23.22 5.80
N ALA A 170 13.09 24.17 4.89
CA ALA A 170 14.09 25.22 5.08
C ALA A 170 13.68 26.26 6.15
N GLN A 171 12.38 26.46 6.39
CA GLN A 171 11.85 27.47 7.32
C GLN A 171 11.68 26.92 8.73
N ARG A 172 12.25 27.61 9.75
CA ARG A 172 12.20 27.19 11.16
C ARG A 172 10.78 27.02 11.70
N GLY A 173 9.87 27.92 11.36
CA GLY A 173 8.48 27.90 11.83
C GLY A 173 7.71 26.64 11.38
N TRP A 174 7.92 26.19 10.14
CA TRP A 174 7.30 24.97 9.63
C TRP A 174 7.91 23.72 10.23
N ARG A 175 9.24 23.67 10.43
CA ARG A 175 9.89 22.56 11.12
C ARG A 175 9.36 22.37 12.56
N ALA A 176 9.10 23.45 13.27
CA ALA A 176 8.52 23.39 14.62
C ALA A 176 7.11 22.79 14.59
N ARG A 177 6.26 23.17 13.64
CA ARG A 177 4.91 22.63 13.46
C ARG A 177 4.94 21.15 13.08
N CYS A 178 5.84 20.72 12.20
CA CYS A 178 6.05 19.31 11.88
C CYS A 178 6.40 18.49 13.14
N ARG A 179 7.29 18.99 14.00
CA ARG A 179 7.65 18.32 15.26
C ARG A 179 6.48 18.17 16.21
N ILE A 180 5.61 19.17 16.31
CA ILE A 180 4.41 19.12 17.17
C ILE A 180 3.44 18.07 16.66
N CYS A 181 3.13 18.07 15.36
CA CYS A 181 2.23 17.07 14.76
C CYS A 181 2.77 15.65 14.91
N CYS A 182 4.05 15.42 14.62
CA CYS A 182 4.69 14.12 14.81
C CYS A 182 4.74 13.70 16.28
N GLY A 183 5.04 14.63 17.19
CA GLY A 183 5.12 14.36 18.63
C GLY A 183 3.76 14.00 19.26
N CYS A 184 2.68 14.63 18.83
CA CYS A 184 1.33 14.29 19.27
C CYS A 184 0.93 12.87 18.85
N LEU A 185 1.27 12.47 17.62
CA LEU A 185 0.96 11.12 17.13
C LEU A 185 1.76 10.02 17.80
N MET A 186 3.05 10.25 18.05
CA MET A 186 3.86 9.28 18.78
C MET A 186 3.37 9.05 20.22
N ARG A 187 2.83 10.09 20.88
CA ARG A 187 2.22 9.97 22.20
C ARG A 187 0.90 9.21 22.14
N CYS A 188 0.10 9.39 21.09
CA CYS A 188 -1.17 8.68 20.90
C CYS A 188 -0.94 7.18 20.63
N SER A 189 0.06 6.82 19.82
CA SER A 189 0.41 5.42 19.56
C SER A 189 0.90 4.69 20.82
N ALA A 190 1.63 5.37 21.72
CA ALA A 190 2.05 4.81 22.99
C ALA A 190 0.87 4.55 23.95
N CYS A 191 -0.22 5.35 23.88
CA CYS A 191 -1.43 5.11 24.65
C CYS A 191 -2.25 3.92 24.13
N CYS A 192 -2.27 3.67 22.81
CA CYS A 192 -3.00 2.53 22.23
C CYS A 192 -2.30 1.18 22.47
N SER A 193 -0.99 1.17 22.65
CA SER A 193 -0.22 -0.05 22.96
C SER A 193 -0.22 -0.45 24.45
N ALA A 194 -0.82 0.37 25.31
CA ALA A 194 -0.89 0.16 26.77
C ALA A 194 -2.29 -0.29 27.26
N ALA A 195 -3.20 -0.64 26.35
CA ALA A 195 -4.47 -1.27 26.74
C ALA A 195 -4.27 -2.79 26.90
N PRO A 196 -4.72 -3.39 28.04
CA PRO A 196 -4.50 -4.81 28.36
C PRO A 196 -5.27 -5.74 27.43
#